data_fd016d1c56c131e9223837a97e3a1887
#
_entry.id   fd016d1c56c131e9223837a97e3a1887
#
_cell.length_a   1.000
_cell.length_b   1.000
_cell.length_c   1.000
_cell.angle_alpha   90.00
_cell.angle_beta   90.00
_cell.angle_gamma   90.00
#
_symmetry.space_group_name_H-M   'P 1'
#
loop_
_entity.id
_entity.type
_entity.pdbx_description
1 polymer ?
#
loop_
_entity_poly.entity_id
_entity_poly.type
_entity_poly.pdbx_seq_one_letter_code
_entity_poly.pdbx_strand_id
1 'polypeptide(L)'
;MVRVLRDSSPVARKSYNCDASDWILNDGRGWNEYTWPERKALVLARRNKWRIQQGDKYLYQTNIWNGDFNVFRAIPALHDICVKYDMYEE
;
A
#
# COMPACT_ATOMS: atom_id res chain seq x y z
N MET A 1 0.22 3.61 18.56
CA MET A 1 -0.96 2.94 17.97
C MET A 1 -1.59 3.81 16.90
N VAL A 2 -1.83 3.25 15.74
CA VAL A 2 -2.49 3.96 14.64
C VAL A 2 -4.01 3.87 14.81
N ARG A 3 -4.66 4.98 14.66
CA ARG A 3 -6.12 5.04 14.68
C ARG A 3 -6.64 5.47 13.31
N VAL A 4 -7.36 4.57 12.64
CA VAL A 4 -7.95 4.85 11.33
C VAL A 4 -9.24 5.65 11.55
N LEU A 5 -9.31 6.84 10.96
CA LEU A 5 -10.48 7.70 11.04
C LEU A 5 -11.41 7.51 9.85
N ARG A 6 -10.85 7.18 8.69
CA ARG A 6 -11.60 7.03 7.46
C ARG A 6 -10.93 5.98 6.59
N ASP A 7 -11.74 5.13 5.99
CA ASP A 7 -11.31 4.08 5.07
C ASP A 7 -12.23 4.11 3.86
N SER A 8 -11.67 4.25 2.68
CA SER A 8 -12.43 4.28 1.44
C SER A 8 -11.58 3.79 0.27
N SER A 9 -12.23 3.53 -0.87
CA SER A 9 -11.56 3.07 -2.09
C SER A 9 -11.96 3.97 -3.27
N PRO A 10 -11.49 5.22 -3.30
CA PRO A 10 -11.79 6.12 -4.40
C PRO A 10 -11.03 5.73 -5.67
N VAL A 11 -11.45 6.33 -6.78
CA VAL A 11 -10.71 6.26 -8.05
C VAL A 11 -9.72 7.41 -8.10
N ALA A 12 -8.48 7.13 -8.45
CA ALA A 12 -7.43 8.14 -8.48
C ALA A 12 -7.67 9.14 -9.62
N ARG A 13 -7.66 10.42 -9.28
CA ARG A 13 -7.79 11.52 -10.23
C ARG A 13 -6.44 11.91 -10.84
N LYS A 14 -5.37 11.51 -10.20
CA LYS A 14 -3.99 11.72 -10.65
C LYS A 14 -3.13 10.59 -10.10
N SER A 15 -1.84 10.59 -10.42
CA SER A 15 -0.90 9.62 -9.87
C SER A 15 -0.53 9.98 -8.43
N TYR A 16 -0.49 8.98 -7.55
CA TYR A 16 -0.08 9.12 -6.14
C TYR A 16 0.99 8.09 -5.80
N ASN A 17 1.78 8.38 -4.79
CA ASN A 17 2.68 7.38 -4.21
C ASN A 17 1.86 6.28 -3.51
N CYS A 18 2.33 5.05 -3.62
CA CYS A 18 1.77 3.94 -2.87
C CYS A 18 2.58 3.76 -1.58
N ASP A 19 1.96 4.06 -0.45
CA ASP A 19 2.65 3.95 0.85
C ASP A 19 2.96 2.50 1.21
N ALA A 20 2.10 1.57 0.80
CA ALA A 20 2.35 0.14 1.02
C ALA A 20 3.60 -0.34 0.30
N SER A 21 3.92 0.23 -0.88
CA SER A 21 5.13 -0.12 -1.62
C SER A 21 6.39 0.18 -0.83
N ASP A 22 6.42 1.27 -0.09
CA ASP A 22 7.58 1.64 0.73
C ASP A 22 7.82 0.58 1.82
N TRP A 23 6.78 0.08 2.45
CA TRP A 23 6.90 -0.99 3.44
C TRP A 23 7.43 -2.27 2.82
N ILE A 24 6.93 -2.65 1.65
CA ILE A 24 7.37 -3.86 0.93
C ILE A 24 8.84 -3.74 0.54
N LEU A 25 9.24 -2.60 -0.03
CA LEU A 25 10.61 -2.39 -0.47
C LEU A 25 11.61 -2.36 0.68
N ASN A 26 11.19 -1.93 1.86
CA ASN A 26 12.05 -1.86 3.04
C ASN A 26 12.05 -3.15 3.87
N ASP A 27 11.13 -4.08 3.61
CA ASP A 27 11.00 -5.31 4.39
C ASP A 27 12.17 -6.28 4.16
N GLY A 28 12.75 -6.25 2.98
CA GLY A 28 13.87 -7.13 2.66
C GLY A 28 13.50 -8.59 2.39
N ARG A 29 12.21 -8.89 2.29
CA ARG A 29 11.72 -10.24 2.03
C ARG A 29 12.13 -10.70 0.63
N GLY A 30 12.58 -11.95 0.53
CA GLY A 30 12.98 -12.54 -0.75
C GLY A 30 11.79 -12.80 -1.68
N TRP A 31 12.05 -12.69 -2.98
CA TRP A 31 11.04 -12.94 -4.01
C TRP A 31 10.34 -14.28 -3.85
N ASN A 32 11.09 -15.32 -3.50
CA ASN A 32 10.57 -16.68 -3.36
C ASN A 32 9.65 -16.87 -2.15
N GLU A 33 9.60 -15.92 -1.24
CA GLU A 33 8.73 -15.97 -0.06
C GLU A 33 7.31 -15.52 -0.36
N TYR A 34 7.09 -14.91 -1.53
CA TYR A 34 5.76 -14.49 -1.96
C TYR A 34 5.05 -15.58 -2.73
N THR A 35 3.72 -15.65 -2.60
CA THR A 35 2.90 -16.53 -3.41
C THR A 35 2.84 -16.04 -4.86
N TRP A 36 2.38 -16.90 -5.77
CA TRP A 36 2.29 -16.54 -7.20
C TRP A 36 1.38 -15.32 -7.45
N PRO A 37 0.16 -15.24 -6.88
CA PRO A 37 -0.67 -14.03 -7.05
C PRO A 37 0.00 -12.77 -6.51
N GLU A 38 0.73 -12.88 -5.40
CA GLU A 38 1.47 -11.76 -4.81
C GLU A 38 2.59 -11.29 -5.72
N ARG A 39 3.32 -12.21 -6.32
CA ARG A 39 4.36 -11.88 -7.30
C ARG A 39 3.79 -11.13 -8.50
N LYS A 40 2.62 -11.55 -9.00
CA LYS A 40 1.94 -10.85 -10.10
C LYS A 40 1.61 -9.41 -9.72
N ALA A 41 1.09 -9.19 -8.52
CA ALA A 41 0.78 -7.86 -8.02
C ALA A 41 2.03 -7.00 -7.92
N LEU A 42 3.13 -7.57 -7.42
CA LEU A 42 4.40 -6.86 -7.28
C LEU A 42 5.00 -6.48 -8.65
N VAL A 43 4.94 -7.37 -9.63
CA VAL A 43 5.41 -7.09 -10.99
C VAL A 43 4.62 -5.94 -11.62
N LEU A 44 3.30 -5.95 -11.47
CA LEU A 44 2.46 -4.90 -11.99
C LEU A 44 2.76 -3.56 -11.32
N ALA A 45 2.91 -3.55 -10.01
CA ALA A 45 3.28 -2.35 -9.27
C ALA A 45 4.63 -1.79 -9.72
N ARG A 46 5.62 -2.67 -9.92
CA ARG A 46 6.95 -2.30 -10.40
C ARG A 46 6.87 -1.66 -11.79
N ARG A 47 6.05 -2.19 -12.69
CA ARG A 47 5.82 -1.60 -14.02
C ARG A 47 5.27 -0.20 -13.91
N ASN A 48 4.44 0.07 -12.90
CA ASN A 48 3.84 1.38 -12.64
C ASN A 48 4.71 2.23 -11.70
N LYS A 49 5.97 1.88 -11.53
CA LYS A 49 6.95 2.60 -10.70
C LYS A 49 6.48 2.73 -9.25
N TRP A 50 5.77 1.72 -8.73
CA TRP A 50 5.24 1.67 -7.37
C TRP A 50 4.29 2.84 -7.06
N ARG A 51 3.57 3.31 -8.07
CA ARG A 51 2.63 4.42 -7.94
C ARG A 51 1.21 3.98 -8.26
N ILE A 52 0.26 4.65 -7.62
CA ILE A 52 -1.15 4.55 -7.97
C ILE A 52 -1.36 5.37 -9.23
N GLN A 53 -1.86 4.74 -10.29
CA GLN A 53 -2.06 5.39 -11.57
C GLN A 53 -3.41 6.10 -11.63
N GLN A 54 -3.50 7.14 -12.43
CA GLN A 54 -4.78 7.81 -12.70
C GLN A 54 -5.79 6.79 -13.22
N GLY A 55 -7.00 6.79 -12.65
CA GLY A 55 -8.07 5.88 -13.03
C GLY A 55 -8.11 4.60 -12.22
N ASP A 56 -7.09 4.30 -11.42
CA ASP A 56 -7.07 3.12 -10.56
C ASP A 56 -7.84 3.35 -9.27
N LYS A 57 -8.54 2.32 -8.81
CA LYS A 57 -9.06 2.31 -7.44
C LYS A 57 -7.89 2.11 -6.47
N TYR A 58 -7.90 2.83 -5.39
CA TYR A 58 -6.86 2.70 -4.36
C TYR A 58 -7.46 2.78 -2.97
N LEU A 59 -6.72 2.27 -2.00
CA LEU A 59 -7.09 2.40 -0.59
C LEU A 59 -6.70 3.79 -0.10
N TYR A 60 -7.66 4.49 0.50
CA TYR A 60 -7.44 5.79 1.11
C TYR A 60 -7.83 5.72 2.58
N GLN A 61 -6.91 6.02 3.45
CA GLN A 61 -7.15 6.07 4.89
C GLN A 61 -6.63 7.36 5.47
N THR A 62 -7.37 7.92 6.44
CA THR A 62 -6.85 8.98 7.29
C THR A 62 -6.61 8.39 8.67
N ASN A 63 -5.44 8.67 9.23
CA ASN A 63 -4.99 8.09 10.49
C ASN A 63 -4.55 9.19 11.45
N ILE A 64 -4.64 8.91 12.74
CA ILE A 64 -3.97 9.71 13.77
C ILE A 64 -2.80 8.86 14.31
N TRP A 65 -1.61 9.44 14.25
CA TRP A 65 -0.40 8.84 14.79
C TRP A 65 0.32 9.88 15.63
N ASN A 66 0.49 9.61 16.92
CA ASN A 66 1.12 10.56 17.87
C ASN A 66 0.49 11.96 17.84
N GLY A 67 -0.83 12.03 17.63
CA GLY A 67 -1.55 13.30 17.58
C GLY A 67 -1.57 13.97 16.22
N ASP A 68 -0.83 13.46 15.24
CA ASP A 68 -0.77 14.02 13.89
C ASP A 68 -1.70 13.29 12.94
N PHE A 69 -2.33 14.06 12.04
CA PHE A 69 -3.10 13.47 10.95
C PHE A 69 -2.17 13.01 9.84
N ASN A 70 -2.38 11.78 9.39
CA ASN A 70 -1.64 11.22 8.26
C ASN A 70 -2.62 10.66 7.24
N VAL A 71 -2.27 10.80 5.97
CA VAL A 71 -3.00 10.20 4.86
C VAL A 71 -2.20 9.00 4.36
N PHE A 72 -2.87 7.85 4.27
CA PHE A 72 -2.30 6.62 3.73
C PHE A 72 -2.99 6.28 2.43
N ARG A 73 -2.23 6.12 1.35
CA ARG A 73 -2.72 5.69 0.04
C ARG A 73 -1.97 4.46 -0.39
N ALA A 74 -2.68 3.44 -0.84
CA ALA A 74 -2.06 2.18 -1.21
C ALA A 74 -2.76 1.50 -2.38
N ILE A 75 -1.99 0.79 -3.18
CA ILE A 75 -2.53 -0.18 -4.14
C ILE A 75 -3.14 -1.30 -3.32
N PRO A 76 -4.45 -1.64 -3.49
CA PRO A 76 -5.12 -2.59 -2.60
C PRO A 76 -4.42 -3.94 -2.50
N ALA A 77 -3.93 -4.48 -3.62
CA ALA A 77 -3.22 -5.76 -3.62
C ALA A 77 -1.95 -5.71 -2.78
N LEU A 78 -1.22 -4.59 -2.80
CA LEU A 78 0.00 -4.43 -2.00
C LEU A 78 -0.32 -4.22 -0.53
N HIS A 79 -1.40 -3.52 -0.22
CA HIS A 79 -1.87 -3.38 1.15
C HIS A 79 -2.20 -4.75 1.75
N ASP A 80 -2.88 -5.61 0.99
CA ASP A 80 -3.21 -6.97 1.44
C ASP A 80 -1.96 -7.78 1.75
N ILE A 81 -0.91 -7.64 0.94
CA ILE A 81 0.39 -8.28 1.19
C ILE A 81 0.99 -7.78 2.50
N CYS A 82 0.99 -6.48 2.73
CA CYS A 82 1.52 -5.90 3.96
C CYS A 82 0.78 -6.39 5.20
N VAL A 83 -0.53 -6.51 5.12
CA VAL A 83 -1.35 -7.02 6.23
C VAL A 83 -1.06 -8.50 6.48
N LYS A 84 -0.99 -9.30 5.41
CA LYS A 84 -0.74 -10.73 5.52
C LYS A 84 0.60 -11.04 6.20
N TYR A 85 1.64 -10.30 5.85
CA TYR A 85 2.99 -10.52 6.37
C TYR A 85 3.34 -9.62 7.55
N ASP A 86 2.35 -8.90 8.07
CA ASP A 86 2.52 -8.00 9.23
C ASP A 86 3.69 -7.02 9.05
N MET A 87 3.75 -6.41 7.88
CA MET A 87 4.84 -5.49 7.52
C MET A 87 4.70 -4.12 8.17
N TYR A 88 3.48 -3.72 8.51
CA TYR A 88 3.26 -2.42 9.14
C TYR A 88 3.69 -2.45 10.60
N GLU A 89 4.53 -1.51 10.98
CA GLU A 89 4.98 -1.34 12.35
C GLU A 89 4.21 -0.21 13.03
N GLU A 90 3.97 -0.38 14.31
CA GLU A 90 3.32 0.63 15.15
C GLU A 90 4.30 1.27 16.14
#